data_0235790b3a0e8e919066e63691cbebba
#
_entry.id   0235790b3a0e8e919066e63691cbebba
#
_cell.length_a   1.000
_cell.length_b   1.000
_cell.length_c   1.000
_cell.angle_alpha   90.00
_cell.angle_beta   90.00
_cell.angle_gamma   90.00
#
_symmetry.space_group_name_H-M   'P 1'
#
loop_
_entity.id
_entity.type
_entity.pdbx_description
1 polymer ?
#
loop_
_entity_poly.entity_id
_entity_poly.type
_entity_poly.pdbx_seq_one_letter_code
_entity_poly.pdbx_strand_id
1 'polypeptide(L)'
;NSITANGGKALAIKADSADAAAIRHAVSSTVEAFGRLDILVNNAGVLAIAPLEDFKLEDFDQTLAINVRSVFIASQEAAKHMGEGSRIVNIGSTNADRMPFGGGGVYAMSKSALVGLTKGLARDLGPRGITINNVQPGPVDTDMNPAHGDFAESLIPLMAVGRYGTADEIASFVAYLVGPEAGYITGASLTIDGGFGA
;
A
#
# COMPACT_ATOMS: atom_id res chain seq x y z
N ASN A 1 20.99 -8.30 7.41
CA ASN A 1 19.67 -8.41 6.80
C ASN A 1 18.98 -9.68 7.32
N SER A 2 17.80 -9.56 7.93
CA SER A 2 17.07 -10.67 8.54
C SER A 2 16.70 -11.79 7.55
N ILE A 3 16.37 -11.42 6.31
CA ILE A 3 16.01 -12.38 5.25
C ILE A 3 17.20 -13.31 4.94
N THR A 4 18.38 -12.74 4.74
CA THR A 4 19.58 -13.54 4.42
C THR A 4 20.08 -14.34 5.61
N ALA A 5 19.93 -13.81 6.84
CA ALA A 5 20.24 -14.54 8.07
C ALA A 5 19.35 -15.79 8.25
N ASN A 6 18.14 -15.77 7.72
CA ASN A 6 17.19 -16.88 7.72
C ASN A 6 17.26 -17.76 6.45
N GLY A 7 18.35 -17.66 5.65
CA GLY A 7 18.57 -18.49 4.47
C GLY A 7 17.84 -18.03 3.20
N GLY A 8 17.11 -16.91 3.26
CA GLY A 8 16.47 -16.32 2.08
C GLY A 8 17.44 -15.48 1.23
N LYS A 9 17.01 -15.14 0.02
CA LYS A 9 17.73 -14.22 -0.87
C LYS A 9 17.07 -12.84 -0.83
N ALA A 10 17.87 -11.77 -0.76
CA ALA A 10 17.38 -10.39 -0.78
C ALA A 10 18.30 -9.51 -1.62
N LEU A 11 17.69 -8.56 -2.33
CA LEU A 11 18.36 -7.50 -3.08
C LEU A 11 17.76 -6.17 -2.65
N ALA A 12 18.60 -5.24 -2.20
CA ALA A 12 18.20 -3.88 -1.91
C ALA A 12 18.47 -2.97 -3.12
N ILE A 13 17.41 -2.33 -3.63
CA ILE A 13 17.49 -1.42 -4.76
C ILE A 13 17.02 -0.04 -4.27
N LYS A 14 17.88 0.97 -4.40
CA LYS A 14 17.47 2.35 -4.10
C LYS A 14 16.64 2.89 -5.26
N ALA A 15 15.40 3.24 -4.98
CA ALA A 15 14.48 3.85 -5.95
C ALA A 15 13.70 4.99 -5.30
N ASP A 16 13.61 6.12 -5.97
CA ASP A 16 12.69 7.20 -5.61
C ASP A 16 11.30 6.86 -6.17
N SER A 17 10.31 6.75 -5.29
CA SER A 17 8.93 6.45 -5.69
C SER A 17 8.26 7.59 -6.49
N ALA A 18 8.83 8.78 -6.52
CA ALA A 18 8.38 9.86 -7.40
C ALA A 18 8.97 9.76 -8.82
N ASP A 19 10.04 8.97 -9.01
CA ASP A 19 10.71 8.77 -10.31
C ASP A 19 10.23 7.50 -11.02
N ALA A 20 9.53 7.69 -12.13
CA ALA A 20 9.03 6.59 -12.95
C ALA A 20 10.13 5.65 -13.50
N ALA A 21 11.31 6.21 -13.83
CA ALA A 21 12.43 5.42 -14.36
C ALA A 21 13.04 4.56 -13.24
N ALA A 22 13.19 5.11 -12.04
CA ALA A 22 13.69 4.38 -10.87
C ALA A 22 12.76 3.21 -10.48
N ILE A 23 11.43 3.40 -10.53
CA ILE A 23 10.46 2.34 -10.26
C ILE A 23 10.58 1.21 -11.30
N ARG A 24 10.60 1.55 -12.60
CA ARG A 24 10.75 0.55 -13.66
C ARG A 24 12.07 -0.22 -13.53
N HIS A 25 13.15 0.49 -13.24
CA HIS A 25 14.46 -0.12 -13.00
C HIS A 25 14.43 -1.09 -11.80
N ALA A 26 13.76 -0.72 -10.69
CA ALA A 26 13.66 -1.61 -9.53
C ALA A 26 12.92 -2.92 -9.88
N VAL A 27 11.85 -2.84 -10.67
CA VAL A 27 11.12 -4.04 -11.12
C VAL A 27 11.99 -4.88 -12.06
N SER A 28 12.61 -4.29 -13.10
CA SER A 28 13.44 -5.02 -14.06
C SER A 28 14.67 -5.67 -13.41
N SER A 29 15.34 -4.95 -12.50
CA SER A 29 16.47 -5.49 -11.74
C SER A 29 16.08 -6.65 -10.83
N THR A 30 14.86 -6.64 -10.28
CA THR A 30 14.33 -7.77 -9.50
C THR A 30 14.16 -8.99 -10.38
N VAL A 31 13.58 -8.84 -11.56
CA VAL A 31 13.40 -9.94 -12.53
C VAL A 31 14.75 -10.45 -13.02
N GLU A 32 15.70 -9.57 -13.31
CA GLU A 32 17.06 -9.93 -13.72
C GLU A 32 17.79 -10.74 -12.62
N ALA A 33 17.67 -10.32 -11.37
CA ALA A 33 18.36 -10.98 -10.25
C ALA A 33 17.76 -12.33 -9.84
N PHE A 34 16.41 -12.48 -9.92
CA PHE A 34 15.70 -13.66 -9.43
C PHE A 34 15.06 -14.51 -10.53
N GLY A 35 15.06 -14.05 -11.78
CA GLY A 35 14.51 -14.77 -12.93
C GLY A 35 12.98 -14.72 -13.04
N ARG A 36 12.28 -14.15 -12.04
CA ARG A 36 10.80 -14.08 -11.97
C ARG A 36 10.33 -12.97 -11.03
N LEU A 37 9.05 -12.61 -11.16
CA LEU A 37 8.34 -11.73 -10.24
C LEU A 37 6.92 -12.27 -10.03
N ASP A 38 6.60 -12.72 -8.83
CA ASP A 38 5.31 -13.34 -8.52
C ASP A 38 4.44 -12.46 -7.63
N ILE A 39 5.08 -11.63 -6.79
CA ILE A 39 4.39 -10.81 -5.80
C ILE A 39 4.91 -9.38 -5.89
N LEU A 40 3.99 -8.43 -5.99
CA LEU A 40 4.25 -7.00 -5.86
C LEU A 40 3.48 -6.46 -4.67
N VAL A 41 4.18 -5.82 -3.72
CA VAL A 41 3.55 -5.06 -2.63
C VAL A 41 3.88 -3.59 -2.81
N ASN A 42 2.88 -2.79 -3.15
CA ASN A 42 2.97 -1.33 -3.24
C ASN A 42 2.74 -0.73 -1.84
N ASN A 43 3.80 -0.62 -1.06
CA ASN A 43 3.74 -0.14 0.32
C ASN A 43 4.20 1.32 0.49
N ALA A 44 5.06 1.83 -0.39
CA ALA A 44 5.56 3.20 -0.29
C ALA A 44 4.41 4.22 -0.29
N GLY A 45 4.47 5.17 0.64
CA GLY A 45 3.46 6.21 0.78
C GLY A 45 3.95 7.36 1.63
N VAL A 46 3.33 8.51 1.43
CA VAL A 46 3.56 9.73 2.22
C VAL A 46 2.25 10.28 2.73
N LEU A 47 2.33 11.02 3.83
CA LEU A 47 1.21 11.71 4.46
C LEU A 47 1.57 13.20 4.59
N ALA A 48 0.77 14.06 3.99
CA ALA A 48 0.79 15.49 4.21
C ALA A 48 -0.56 15.93 4.80
N ILE A 49 -0.54 16.74 5.85
CA ILE A 49 -1.72 17.26 6.54
C ILE A 49 -1.57 18.78 6.66
N ALA A 50 -2.53 19.52 6.13
CA ALA A 50 -2.64 20.96 6.30
C ALA A 50 -4.10 21.40 6.07
N PRO A 51 -4.55 22.54 6.62
CA PRO A 51 -5.79 23.19 6.23
C PRO A 51 -5.83 23.39 4.69
N LEU A 52 -7.03 23.36 4.11
CA LEU A 52 -7.18 23.44 2.65
C LEU A 52 -6.52 24.68 2.06
N GLU A 53 -6.69 25.83 2.71
CA GLU A 53 -6.17 27.13 2.29
C GLU A 53 -4.63 27.25 2.38
N ASP A 54 -3.99 26.42 3.23
CA ASP A 54 -2.55 26.41 3.46
C ASP A 54 -1.85 25.22 2.78
N PHE A 55 -2.63 24.32 2.14
CA PHE A 55 -2.08 23.11 1.53
C PHE A 55 -1.24 23.45 0.29
N LYS A 56 0.04 23.14 0.33
CA LYS A 56 0.97 23.47 -0.74
C LYS A 56 0.76 22.59 -1.97
N LEU A 57 0.85 23.18 -3.16
CA LEU A 57 0.72 22.43 -4.42
C LEU A 57 1.84 21.39 -4.59
N GLU A 58 3.05 21.71 -4.09
CA GLU A 58 4.19 20.79 -4.10
C GLU A 58 3.88 19.51 -3.28
N ASP A 59 3.25 19.65 -2.11
CA ASP A 59 2.84 18.51 -1.26
C ASP A 59 1.72 17.70 -1.91
N PHE A 60 0.80 18.37 -2.62
CA PHE A 60 -0.23 17.73 -3.43
C PHE A 60 0.39 16.89 -4.55
N ASP A 61 1.29 17.47 -5.34
CA ASP A 61 1.95 16.79 -6.46
C ASP A 61 2.81 15.61 -5.98
N GLN A 62 3.55 15.79 -4.88
CA GLN A 62 4.34 14.73 -4.25
C GLN A 62 3.44 13.59 -3.75
N THR A 63 2.32 13.92 -3.09
CA THR A 63 1.37 12.91 -2.60
C THR A 63 0.82 12.09 -3.76
N LEU A 64 0.41 12.71 -4.85
CA LEU A 64 -0.07 11.99 -6.04
C LEU A 64 1.03 11.18 -6.73
N ALA A 65 2.23 11.74 -6.84
CA ALA A 65 3.36 11.06 -7.44
C ALA A 65 3.69 9.76 -6.70
N ILE A 66 3.73 9.80 -5.36
CA ILE A 66 4.13 8.66 -4.54
C ILE A 66 2.95 7.72 -4.25
N ASN A 67 1.79 8.24 -3.82
CA ASN A 67 0.70 7.38 -3.38
C ASN A 67 -0.13 6.78 -4.52
N VAL A 68 -0.11 7.38 -5.72
CA VAL A 68 -0.98 6.98 -6.84
C VAL A 68 -0.17 6.58 -8.08
N ARG A 69 0.59 7.54 -8.64
CA ARG A 69 1.33 7.32 -9.89
C ARG A 69 2.36 6.19 -9.76
N SER A 70 3.07 6.12 -8.64
CA SER A 70 4.05 5.06 -8.38
C SER A 70 3.42 3.67 -8.41
N VAL A 71 2.26 3.53 -7.74
CA VAL A 71 1.50 2.27 -7.67
C VAL A 71 1.07 1.80 -9.05
N PHE A 72 0.59 2.73 -9.88
CA PHE A 72 0.24 2.43 -11.28
C PHE A 72 1.46 1.98 -12.08
N ILE A 73 2.58 2.71 -12.00
CA ILE A 73 3.81 2.40 -12.77
C ILE A 73 4.38 1.06 -12.33
N ALA A 74 4.49 0.80 -11.03
CA ALA A 74 5.01 -0.47 -10.51
C ALA A 74 4.11 -1.64 -10.93
N SER A 75 2.78 -1.49 -10.84
CA SER A 75 1.83 -2.51 -11.27
C SER A 75 1.90 -2.75 -12.78
N GLN A 76 2.00 -1.68 -13.59
CA GLN A 76 2.14 -1.77 -15.05
C GLN A 76 3.42 -2.51 -15.45
N GLU A 77 4.55 -2.18 -14.80
CA GLU A 77 5.82 -2.82 -15.11
C GLU A 77 5.84 -4.27 -14.64
N ALA A 78 5.41 -4.54 -13.40
CA ALA A 78 5.33 -5.89 -12.84
C ALA A 78 4.45 -6.82 -13.67
N ALA A 79 3.31 -6.32 -14.15
CA ALA A 79 2.39 -7.10 -14.97
C ALA A 79 3.01 -7.65 -16.27
N LYS A 80 4.10 -7.04 -16.79
CA LYS A 80 4.82 -7.56 -17.97
C LYS A 80 5.55 -8.88 -17.68
N HIS A 81 5.87 -9.11 -16.41
CA HIS A 81 6.69 -10.25 -15.95
C HIS A 81 5.90 -11.27 -15.14
N MET A 82 4.67 -10.91 -14.72
CA MET A 82 3.79 -11.74 -13.92
C MET A 82 2.94 -12.67 -14.80
N GLY A 83 2.64 -13.85 -14.28
CA GLY A 83 1.75 -14.85 -14.89
C GLY A 83 0.71 -15.39 -13.92
N GLU A 84 0.11 -16.54 -14.27
CA GLU A 84 -0.88 -17.21 -13.44
C GLU A 84 -0.34 -17.49 -12.03
N GLY A 85 -1.18 -17.21 -11.03
CA GLY A 85 -0.82 -17.35 -9.62
C GLY A 85 -0.10 -16.14 -9.02
N SER A 86 0.24 -15.11 -9.81
CA SER A 86 0.88 -13.90 -9.28
C SER A 86 -0.12 -13.01 -8.50
N ARG A 87 0.43 -12.17 -7.60
CA ARG A 87 -0.33 -11.37 -6.65
C ARG A 87 0.18 -9.93 -6.61
N ILE A 88 -0.72 -8.96 -6.61
CA ILE A 88 -0.44 -7.55 -6.35
C ILE A 88 -1.22 -7.11 -5.12
N VAL A 89 -0.55 -6.48 -4.17
CA VAL A 89 -1.19 -5.89 -2.98
C VAL A 89 -0.81 -4.42 -2.89
N ASN A 90 -1.82 -3.56 -2.88
CA ASN A 90 -1.66 -2.13 -2.62
C ASN A 90 -1.92 -1.87 -1.14
N ILE A 91 -1.11 -1.01 -0.51
CA ILE A 91 -1.35 -0.55 0.85
C ILE A 91 -2.06 0.80 0.80
N GLY A 92 -3.37 0.72 0.95
CA GLY A 92 -4.29 1.85 1.04
C GLY A 92 -4.30 2.48 2.42
N SER A 93 -5.51 2.82 2.87
CA SER A 93 -5.83 3.29 4.22
C SER A 93 -7.34 3.27 4.43
N THR A 94 -7.81 3.06 5.65
CA THR A 94 -9.20 3.30 6.05
C THR A 94 -9.62 4.74 5.76
N ASN A 95 -8.65 5.68 5.72
CA ASN A 95 -8.91 7.07 5.36
C ASN A 95 -9.36 7.26 3.90
N ALA A 96 -9.35 6.22 3.09
CA ALA A 96 -10.01 6.23 1.77
C ALA A 96 -11.54 6.33 1.89
N ASP A 97 -12.11 5.79 2.96
CA ASP A 97 -13.55 5.70 3.20
C ASP A 97 -14.01 6.63 4.34
N ARG A 98 -13.16 6.86 5.34
CA ARG A 98 -13.45 7.71 6.51
C ARG A 98 -12.24 8.56 6.88
N MET A 99 -12.41 9.89 6.89
CA MET A 99 -11.39 10.85 7.35
C MET A 99 -11.92 11.55 8.62
N PRO A 100 -11.49 11.14 9.82
CA PRO A 100 -12.10 11.62 11.08
C PRO A 100 -11.57 12.96 11.57
N PHE A 101 -10.57 13.54 10.91
CA PHE A 101 -9.97 14.82 11.27
C PHE A 101 -9.73 15.72 10.05
N GLY A 102 -9.59 17.03 10.28
CA GLY A 102 -9.33 18.01 9.23
C GLY A 102 -7.92 17.93 8.65
N GLY A 103 -7.73 18.51 7.46
CA GLY A 103 -6.43 18.66 6.81
C GLY A 103 -5.93 17.44 6.02
N GLY A 104 -6.59 16.30 6.13
CA GLY A 104 -6.17 15.07 5.45
C GLY A 104 -6.82 14.81 4.08
N GLY A 105 -7.49 15.80 3.48
CA GLY A 105 -8.29 15.61 2.27
C GLY A 105 -7.48 15.08 1.08
N VAL A 106 -6.27 15.59 0.84
CA VAL A 106 -5.39 15.15 -0.26
C VAL A 106 -4.90 13.71 -0.03
N TYR A 107 -4.55 13.37 1.21
CA TYR A 107 -4.19 12.00 1.55
C TYR A 107 -5.36 11.04 1.34
N ALA A 108 -6.54 11.34 1.87
CA ALA A 108 -7.74 10.55 1.70
C ALA A 108 -8.06 10.33 0.21
N MET A 109 -8.03 11.40 -0.61
CA MET A 109 -8.20 11.32 -2.05
C MET A 109 -7.17 10.37 -2.68
N SER A 110 -5.89 10.46 -2.33
CA SER A 110 -4.85 9.61 -2.89
C SER A 110 -5.07 8.13 -2.55
N LYS A 111 -5.55 7.82 -1.35
CA LYS A 111 -5.85 6.45 -0.92
C LYS A 111 -7.17 5.94 -1.52
N SER A 112 -8.17 6.80 -1.71
CA SER A 112 -9.40 6.46 -2.45
C SER A 112 -9.14 6.16 -3.93
N ALA A 113 -8.14 6.80 -4.55
CA ALA A 113 -7.74 6.49 -5.92
C ALA A 113 -7.30 5.03 -6.08
N LEU A 114 -6.66 4.44 -5.06
CA LEU A 114 -6.25 3.03 -5.09
C LEU A 114 -7.44 2.07 -5.10
N VAL A 115 -8.58 2.45 -4.52
CA VAL A 115 -9.81 1.65 -4.55
C VAL A 115 -10.29 1.47 -6.00
N GLY A 116 -10.40 2.57 -6.74
CA GLY A 116 -10.79 2.54 -8.15
C GLY A 116 -9.76 1.82 -9.03
N LEU A 117 -8.47 2.13 -8.84
CA LEU A 117 -7.38 1.50 -9.57
C LEU A 117 -7.37 -0.03 -9.38
N THR A 118 -7.51 -0.50 -8.14
CA THR A 118 -7.54 -1.93 -7.81
C THR A 118 -8.69 -2.65 -8.50
N LYS A 119 -9.89 -2.06 -8.49
CA LYS A 119 -11.08 -2.63 -9.17
C LYS A 119 -10.89 -2.72 -10.69
N GLY A 120 -10.34 -1.67 -11.32
CA GLY A 120 -10.07 -1.66 -12.76
C GLY A 120 -9.02 -2.70 -13.15
N LEU A 121 -7.86 -2.68 -12.49
CA LEU A 121 -6.76 -3.61 -12.78
C LEU A 121 -7.11 -5.07 -12.49
N ALA A 122 -8.04 -5.35 -11.56
CA ALA A 122 -8.53 -6.71 -11.35
C ALA A 122 -9.23 -7.28 -12.59
N ARG A 123 -9.92 -6.43 -13.37
CA ARG A 123 -10.55 -6.84 -14.64
C ARG A 123 -9.52 -7.08 -15.74
N ASP A 124 -8.46 -6.27 -15.78
CA ASP A 124 -7.40 -6.39 -16.77
C ASP A 124 -6.52 -7.63 -16.53
N LEU A 125 -6.23 -7.91 -15.25
CA LEU A 125 -5.27 -8.93 -14.83
C LEU A 125 -5.91 -10.30 -14.56
N GLY A 126 -7.18 -10.33 -14.16
CA GLY A 126 -7.91 -11.56 -13.82
C GLY A 126 -7.89 -12.64 -14.90
N PRO A 127 -8.09 -12.32 -16.20
CA PRO A 127 -7.99 -13.31 -17.28
C PRO A 127 -6.62 -13.99 -17.41
N ARG A 128 -5.57 -13.40 -16.80
CA ARG A 128 -4.22 -13.95 -16.73
C ARG A 128 -3.93 -14.71 -15.45
N GLY A 129 -4.92 -14.91 -14.58
CA GLY A 129 -4.76 -15.55 -13.27
C GLY A 129 -3.99 -14.73 -12.23
N ILE A 130 -3.89 -13.41 -12.42
CA ILE A 130 -3.23 -12.49 -11.51
C ILE A 130 -4.29 -11.82 -10.64
N THR A 131 -4.14 -11.85 -9.30
CA THR A 131 -5.03 -11.10 -8.41
C THR A 131 -4.39 -9.79 -7.96
N ILE A 132 -5.24 -8.77 -7.76
CA ILE A 132 -4.83 -7.49 -7.20
C ILE A 132 -5.83 -7.05 -6.12
N ASN A 133 -5.34 -6.70 -4.95
CA ASN A 133 -6.16 -6.25 -3.82
C ASN A 133 -5.56 -5.02 -3.14
N ASN A 134 -6.41 -4.28 -2.44
CA ASN A 134 -6.06 -3.09 -1.67
C ASN A 134 -6.30 -3.38 -0.19
N VAL A 135 -5.25 -3.38 0.61
CA VAL A 135 -5.35 -3.46 2.07
C VAL A 135 -5.52 -2.05 2.63
N GLN A 136 -6.49 -1.85 3.49
CA GLN A 136 -6.80 -0.56 4.11
C GLN A 136 -6.53 -0.62 5.62
N PRO A 137 -5.28 -0.36 6.06
CA PRO A 137 -4.97 -0.27 7.48
C PRO A 137 -5.67 0.94 8.14
N GLY A 138 -6.03 0.78 9.41
CA GLY A 138 -6.28 1.88 10.32
C GLY A 138 -4.98 2.47 10.90
N PRO A 139 -5.04 3.11 12.08
CA PRO A 139 -3.85 3.54 12.79
C PRO A 139 -2.96 2.36 13.16
N VAL A 140 -1.73 2.35 12.65
CA VAL A 140 -0.69 1.34 12.90
C VAL A 140 0.54 2.01 13.48
N ASP A 141 1.14 1.39 14.50
CA ASP A 141 2.36 1.88 15.14
C ASP A 141 3.55 1.76 14.18
N THR A 142 4.01 2.90 13.71
CA THR A 142 5.11 3.05 12.73
C THR A 142 5.81 4.39 12.95
N ASP A 143 6.98 4.58 12.35
CA ASP A 143 7.70 5.86 12.35
C ASP A 143 6.83 7.03 11.80
N MET A 144 5.94 6.75 10.84
CA MET A 144 5.02 7.75 10.27
C MET A 144 3.87 8.10 11.20
N ASN A 145 3.42 7.16 12.04
CA ASN A 145 2.26 7.30 12.92
C ASN A 145 2.50 6.53 14.23
N PRO A 146 3.36 7.07 15.12
CA PRO A 146 3.70 6.40 16.38
C PRO A 146 2.48 6.27 17.29
N ALA A 147 2.37 5.14 18.02
CA ALA A 147 1.27 4.84 18.95
C ALA A 147 1.40 5.57 20.30
N HIS A 148 2.08 6.72 20.34
CA HIS A 148 2.27 7.52 21.56
C HIS A 148 2.20 9.02 21.25
N GLY A 149 1.92 9.82 22.28
CA GLY A 149 1.74 11.26 22.19
C GLY A 149 0.29 11.66 21.94
N ASP A 150 0.02 12.97 22.05
CA ASP A 150 -1.33 13.55 22.07
C ASP A 150 -2.19 13.15 20.86
N PHE A 151 -1.57 13.07 19.68
CA PHE A 151 -2.30 12.66 18.47
C PHE A 151 -2.75 11.20 18.55
N ALA A 152 -1.87 10.30 18.98
CA ALA A 152 -2.21 8.89 19.16
C ALA A 152 -3.30 8.72 20.22
N GLU A 153 -3.19 9.42 21.35
CA GLU A 153 -4.20 9.39 22.42
C GLU A 153 -5.58 9.88 21.94
N SER A 154 -5.62 10.82 21.00
CA SER A 154 -6.87 11.29 20.38
C SER A 154 -7.51 10.26 19.44
N LEU A 155 -6.72 9.36 18.83
CA LEU A 155 -7.21 8.35 17.90
C LEU A 155 -7.63 7.04 18.59
N ILE A 156 -7.01 6.66 19.72
CA ILE A 156 -7.28 5.40 20.42
C ILE A 156 -8.78 5.21 20.71
N PRO A 157 -9.54 6.22 21.21
CA PRO A 157 -10.97 6.07 21.48
C PRO A 157 -11.83 5.84 20.22
N LEU A 158 -11.31 6.13 19.04
CA LEU A 158 -12.01 5.90 17.76
C LEU A 158 -11.88 4.46 17.25
N MET A 159 -11.00 3.66 17.86
CA MET A 159 -10.81 2.26 17.50
C MET A 159 -11.59 1.35 18.43
N ALA A 160 -12.45 0.49 17.89
CA ALA A 160 -13.27 -0.42 18.69
C ALA A 160 -12.42 -1.39 19.54
N VAL A 161 -11.22 -1.76 19.07
CA VAL A 161 -10.28 -2.61 19.84
C VAL A 161 -9.45 -1.83 20.86
N GLY A 162 -9.54 -0.49 20.92
CA GLY A 162 -8.90 0.37 21.92
C GLY A 162 -7.37 0.45 21.83
N ARG A 163 -6.78 0.13 20.69
CA ARG A 163 -5.32 0.21 20.47
C ARG A 163 -4.96 0.38 19.01
N TYR A 164 -3.77 0.87 18.76
CA TYR A 164 -3.13 0.81 17.44
C TYR A 164 -2.90 -0.64 17.00
N GLY A 165 -2.96 -0.87 15.68
CA GLY A 165 -2.45 -2.09 15.08
C GLY A 165 -0.92 -2.13 15.10
N THR A 166 -0.36 -3.30 14.84
CA THR A 166 1.09 -3.50 14.66
C THR A 166 1.44 -3.73 13.20
N ALA A 167 2.68 -3.43 12.81
CA ALA A 167 3.17 -3.74 11.47
C ALA A 167 3.05 -5.24 11.16
N ASP A 168 3.26 -6.11 12.15
CA ASP A 168 3.16 -7.57 11.98
C ASP A 168 1.71 -8.03 11.73
N GLU A 169 0.70 -7.38 12.30
CA GLU A 169 -0.71 -7.69 12.00
C GLU A 169 -1.03 -7.39 10.53
N ILE A 170 -0.54 -6.25 10.03
CA ILE A 170 -0.71 -5.89 8.61
C ILE A 170 0.08 -6.85 7.71
N ALA A 171 1.34 -7.16 8.05
CA ALA A 171 2.19 -8.07 7.29
C ALA A 171 1.59 -9.48 7.21
N SER A 172 1.01 -10.00 8.30
CA SER A 172 0.34 -11.29 8.34
C SER A 172 -0.87 -11.33 7.41
N PHE A 173 -1.64 -10.25 7.35
CA PHE A 173 -2.77 -10.16 6.43
C PHE A 173 -2.31 -10.07 4.96
N VAL A 174 -1.27 -9.29 4.68
CA VAL A 174 -0.65 -9.27 3.34
C VAL A 174 -0.11 -10.64 2.96
N ALA A 175 0.56 -11.35 3.87
CA ALA A 175 1.08 -12.70 3.64
C ALA A 175 -0.03 -13.69 3.27
N TYR A 176 -1.19 -13.61 3.92
CA TYR A 176 -2.37 -14.39 3.52
C TYR A 176 -2.84 -14.06 2.10
N LEU A 177 -2.96 -12.77 1.77
CA LEU A 177 -3.45 -12.33 0.45
C LEU A 177 -2.54 -12.71 -0.72
N VAL A 178 -1.24 -12.87 -0.46
CA VAL A 178 -0.30 -13.33 -1.49
C VAL A 178 -0.13 -14.85 -1.51
N GLY A 179 -0.76 -15.55 -0.57
CA GLY A 179 -0.76 -17.01 -0.48
C GLY A 179 -1.68 -17.69 -1.50
N PRO A 180 -1.54 -19.00 -1.64
CA PRO A 180 -2.35 -19.80 -2.58
C PRO A 180 -3.85 -19.82 -2.21
N GLU A 181 -4.20 -19.72 -0.93
CA GLU A 181 -5.57 -19.77 -0.45
C GLU A 181 -6.40 -18.55 -0.84
N ALA A 182 -5.73 -17.41 -1.13
CA ALA A 182 -6.40 -16.17 -1.51
C ALA A 182 -6.66 -16.02 -3.02
N GLY A 183 -6.54 -17.11 -3.79
CA GLY A 183 -6.65 -17.07 -5.26
C GLY A 183 -8.00 -16.60 -5.80
N TYR A 184 -9.05 -16.58 -4.99
CA TYR A 184 -10.39 -16.09 -5.37
C TYR A 184 -10.69 -14.67 -4.85
N ILE A 185 -9.73 -14.04 -4.19
CA ILE A 185 -9.85 -12.66 -3.70
C ILE A 185 -9.14 -11.73 -4.70
N THR A 186 -9.91 -10.92 -5.43
CA THR A 186 -9.36 -9.92 -6.36
C THR A 186 -10.30 -8.72 -6.51
N GLY A 187 -9.74 -7.54 -6.74
CA GLY A 187 -10.48 -6.28 -6.88
C GLY A 187 -11.07 -5.76 -5.57
N ALA A 188 -10.71 -6.36 -4.44
CA ALA A 188 -11.24 -6.02 -3.13
C ALA A 188 -10.42 -4.92 -2.44
N SER A 189 -11.12 -4.04 -1.71
CA SER A 189 -10.53 -3.21 -0.66
C SER A 189 -10.89 -3.83 0.68
N LEU A 190 -9.88 -4.23 1.42
CA LEU A 190 -9.99 -5.06 2.62
C LEU A 190 -9.46 -4.28 3.83
N THR A 191 -10.35 -3.97 4.74
CA THR A 191 -10.06 -3.18 5.93
C THR A 191 -9.45 -4.03 7.04
N ILE A 192 -8.40 -3.51 7.67
CA ILE A 192 -7.76 -4.05 8.87
C ILE A 192 -7.39 -2.86 9.77
N ASP A 193 -8.33 -2.43 10.60
CA ASP A 193 -8.26 -1.12 11.25
C ASP A 193 -8.72 -1.10 12.73
N GLY A 194 -8.98 -2.26 13.30
CA GLY A 194 -9.45 -2.35 14.68
C GLY A 194 -10.81 -1.68 14.92
N GLY A 195 -11.63 -1.53 13.86
CA GLY A 195 -12.93 -0.88 13.93
C GLY A 195 -12.87 0.66 13.88
N PHE A 196 -11.77 1.24 13.41
CA PHE A 196 -11.62 2.69 13.25
C PHE A 196 -12.58 3.27 12.19
N GLY A 197 -12.91 2.51 11.16
CA GLY A 197 -13.81 2.88 10.08
C GLY A 197 -15.29 2.56 10.33
N ALA A 198 -15.60 1.88 11.43
CA ALA A 198 -16.95 1.42 11.74
C ALA A 198 -17.88 2.57 12.21
#